data_41244295686b61d1520f31891189bb71
#
_entry.id   41244295686b61d1520f31891189bb71
#
_cell.length_a   1.000
_cell.length_b   1.000
_cell.length_c   1.000
_cell.angle_alpha   90.00
_cell.angle_beta   90.00
_cell.angle_gamma   90.00
#
_symmetry.space_group_name_H-M   'P 1'
#
loop_
_entity.id
_entity.type
_entity.pdbx_description
1 polymer ?
#
loop_
_entity_poly.entity_id
_entity_poly.type
_entity_poly.pdbx_seq_one_letter_code
_entity_poly.pdbx_strand_id
1 'polypeptide(L)' 'MEAEFNSLEAKVDQFVAVCERLRAENSDLRQQLAAAQNDAKRLHEKIDGAKSRLEGLLSRLPG' A
#
# COMPACT_ATOMS: atom_id res chain seq x y z
N MET A 1 -26.94 27.09 27.61
CA MET A 1 -25.76 27.51 26.83
C MET A 1 -24.54 26.66 27.10
N GLU A 2 -24.19 26.39 28.34
CA GLU A 2 -23.05 25.55 28.67
C GLU A 2 -23.19 24.13 28.16
N ALA A 3 -24.36 23.52 28.28
CA ALA A 3 -24.59 22.17 27.79
C ALA A 3 -24.43 22.06 26.27
N GLU A 4 -24.87 23.09 25.56
CA GLU A 4 -24.72 23.15 24.09
C GLU A 4 -23.26 23.32 23.69
N PHE A 5 -22.53 24.14 24.43
CA PHE A 5 -21.08 24.32 24.23
C PHE A 5 -20.33 23.02 24.46
N ASN A 6 -20.64 22.32 25.54
CA ASN A 6 -20.03 21.04 25.87
C ASN A 6 -20.32 19.99 24.82
N SER A 7 -21.53 19.95 24.30
CA SER A 7 -21.94 19.04 23.24
C SER A 7 -21.17 19.33 21.95
N LEU A 8 -21.04 20.60 21.59
CA LEU A 8 -20.29 21.00 20.41
C LEU A 8 -18.81 20.65 20.54
N GLU A 9 -18.21 20.93 21.69
CA GLU A 9 -16.83 20.61 21.98
C GLU A 9 -16.57 19.10 21.87
N ALA A 10 -17.46 18.29 22.42
CA ALA A 10 -17.37 16.83 22.34
C ALA A 10 -17.42 16.35 20.88
N LYS A 11 -18.28 16.95 20.06
CA LYS A 11 -18.38 16.61 18.63
C LYS A 11 -17.13 17.01 17.86
N VAL A 12 -16.55 18.17 18.18
CA VAL A 12 -15.29 18.62 17.57
C VAL A 12 -14.17 17.67 17.94
N ASP A 13 -14.06 17.30 19.21
CA ASP A 13 -13.04 16.35 19.67
C ASP A 13 -13.18 15.00 18.98
N GLN A 14 -14.40 14.53 18.82
CA GLN A 14 -14.70 13.28 18.11
C GLN A 14 -14.29 13.37 16.64
N PHE A 15 -14.57 14.49 16.01
CA PHE A 15 -14.21 14.75 14.62
C PHE A 15 -12.68 14.76 14.43
N VAL A 16 -11.98 15.45 15.33
CA VAL A 16 -10.51 15.49 15.31
C VAL A 16 -9.93 14.09 15.47
N ALA A 17 -10.45 13.30 16.39
CA ALA A 17 -10.00 11.92 16.61
C ALA A 17 -10.20 11.07 15.36
N VAL A 18 -11.32 11.21 14.67
CA VAL A 18 -11.59 10.49 13.41
C VAL A 18 -10.60 10.94 12.33
N CYS A 19 -10.32 12.23 12.23
CA CYS A 19 -9.36 12.75 11.25
C CYS A 19 -7.96 12.21 11.50
N GLU A 20 -7.53 12.17 12.75
CA GLU A 20 -6.22 11.62 13.13
C GLU A 20 -6.12 10.14 12.79
N ARG A 21 -7.17 9.38 13.09
CA ARG A 21 -7.23 7.96 12.74
C ARG A 21 -7.16 7.74 11.23
N LEU A 22 -7.91 8.52 10.47
CA LEU A 22 -7.91 8.42 9.01
C LEU A 22 -6.55 8.77 8.42
N ARG A 23 -5.85 9.75 8.98
CA ARG A 23 -4.49 10.08 8.56
C ARG A 23 -3.53 8.94 8.82
N ALA A 24 -3.62 8.33 9.99
CA ALA A 24 -2.78 7.18 10.34
C ALA A 24 -3.05 5.99 9.42
N GLU A 25 -4.32 5.68 9.19
CA GLU A 25 -4.73 4.61 8.27
C GLU A 25 -4.27 4.89 6.85
N ASN A 26 -4.38 6.14 6.40
CA ASN A 26 -3.95 6.55 5.06
C ASN A 26 -2.44 6.37 4.90
N SER A 27 -1.67 6.81 5.88
CA SER A 27 -0.21 6.66 5.88
C SER A 27 0.18 5.17 5.83
N ASP A 28 -0.48 4.35 6.64
CA ASP A 28 -0.24 2.91 6.70
C ASP A 28 -0.57 2.24 5.37
N LEU A 29 -1.71 2.57 4.77
CA LEU A 29 -2.11 2.05 3.47
C LEU A 29 -1.13 2.45 2.36
N ARG A 30 -0.60 3.66 2.40
CA ARG A 30 0.42 4.11 1.44
C ARG A 30 1.70 3.30 1.56
N GLN A 31 2.12 2.99 2.79
CA GLN A 31 3.29 2.14 3.03
C GLN A 31 3.04 0.72 2.53
N GLN A 32 1.86 0.16 2.79
CA GLN A 32 1.48 -1.16 2.30
C GLN A 32 1.45 -1.20 0.78
N LEU A 33 0.92 -0.16 0.16
CA LEU A 33 0.87 -0.06 -1.30
C LEU A 33 2.28 -0.02 -1.89
N ALA A 34 3.17 0.80 -1.32
CA ALA A 34 4.56 0.89 -1.79
C ALA A 34 5.27 -0.47 -1.67
N ALA A 35 5.07 -1.17 -0.55
CA ALA A 35 5.64 -2.51 -0.34
C ALA A 35 5.09 -3.51 -1.36
N ALA A 36 3.79 -3.48 -1.61
CA ALA A 36 3.16 -4.37 -2.58
C ALA A 36 3.65 -4.10 -3.99
N GLN A 37 3.82 -2.84 -4.37
CA GLN A 37 4.35 -2.45 -5.66
C GLN A 37 5.79 -2.91 -5.85
N ASN A 38 6.62 -2.78 -4.81
CA ASN A 38 7.99 -3.26 -4.83
C ASN A 38 8.06 -4.78 -4.97
N ASP A 39 7.21 -5.50 -4.25
CA ASP A 39 7.12 -6.96 -4.34
C ASP A 39 6.68 -7.40 -5.74
N ALA A 40 5.68 -6.74 -6.30
CA ALA A 40 5.21 -7.02 -7.65
C ALA A 40 6.32 -6.81 -8.68
N LYS A 41 7.06 -5.71 -8.56
CA LYS A 41 8.18 -5.41 -9.44
C LYS A 41 9.27 -6.48 -9.35
N ARG A 42 9.63 -6.87 -8.14
CA ARG A 42 10.64 -7.92 -7.89
C ARG A 42 10.22 -9.25 -8.49
N LEU A 43 8.97 -9.64 -8.30
CA LEU A 43 8.43 -10.87 -8.86
C LEU A 43 8.41 -10.84 -10.39
N HIS A 44 8.04 -9.71 -10.95
CA HIS A 44 8.02 -9.51 -12.39
C HIS A 44 9.43 -9.66 -12.99
N GLU A 45 10.43 -9.08 -12.35
CA GLU A 45 11.82 -9.20 -12.75
C GLU A 45 12.30 -10.65 -12.68
N LYS A 46 11.89 -11.40 -11.67
CA LYS A 46 12.23 -12.82 -11.53
C LYS A 46 11.58 -13.65 -12.63
N ILE A 47 10.33 -13.37 -12.96
CA ILE A 47 9.62 -14.05 -14.05
C ILE A 47 10.31 -13.76 -15.38
N ASP A 48 10.65 -12.51 -15.65
CA ASP A 48 11.35 -12.11 -16.87
C ASP A 48 12.73 -12.79 -16.95
N GLY A 49 13.46 -12.85 -15.85
CA GLY A 49 14.74 -13.53 -15.79
C GLY A 49 14.62 -15.02 -16.08
N ALA A 50 13.65 -15.69 -15.47
CA ALA A 50 13.39 -17.11 -15.71
C ALA A 50 13.00 -17.37 -17.16
N LYS A 51 12.17 -16.50 -17.71
CA LYS A 51 11.72 -16.56 -19.10
C LYS A 51 12.91 -16.42 -20.06
N SER A 52 13.78 -15.45 -19.82
CA SER A 52 14.99 -15.26 -20.64
C SER A 52 15.92 -16.46 -20.58
N ARG A 53 16.09 -17.07 -19.40
CA ARG A 53 16.91 -18.26 -19.23
C ARG A 53 16.32 -19.43 -20.02
N LEU A 54 15.02 -19.60 -19.95
CA LEU A 54 14.34 -20.68 -20.68
C LEU A 54 14.48 -20.48 -22.18
N GLU A 55 14.28 -19.27 -22.69
CA GLU A 55 14.49 -18.93 -24.09
C GLU A 55 15.91 -19.19 -24.54
N GLY A 56 16.89 -18.84 -23.68
CA GLY A 56 18.30 -19.13 -23.95
C GLY A 56 18.58 -20.61 -24.04
N LEU A 57 18.02 -21.42 -23.15
CA LEU A 57 18.18 -22.89 -23.19
C LEU A 57 17.54 -23.49 -24.43
N LEU A 58 16.35 -23.03 -24.80
CA LEU A 58 15.63 -23.51 -25.98
C LEU A 58 16.42 -23.20 -27.26
N SER A 59 17.03 -22.03 -27.33
CA SER A 59 17.85 -21.65 -28.51
C SER A 59 19.13 -22.44 -28.64
N ARG A 60 19.59 -23.10 -27.58
CA ARG A 60 20.81 -23.96 -27.58
C ARG A 60 20.50 -25.41 -27.90
N LEU A 61 19.27 -25.80 -27.96
CA LEU A 61 18.92 -27.18 -28.29
C LEU A 61 19.23 -27.48 -29.76
N PRO A 62 19.90 -28.62 -30.01
CA PRO A 62 20.22 -29.01 -31.38
C PRO A 62 18.93 -29.41 -32.13
N GLY A 63 18.85 -28.99 -33.31
CA GLY A 63 17.74 -29.30 -34.16
C GLY A 63 16.76 -28.23 -34.35
#